data_b5287a6797f0c4d07c5e9e3d234d779c
#
_entry.id   b5287a6797f0c4d07c5e9e3d234d779c
#
_cell.length_a   1.000
_cell.length_b   1.000
_cell.length_c   1.000
_cell.angle_alpha   90.00
_cell.angle_beta   90.00
_cell.angle_gamma   90.00
#
_symmetry.space_group_name_H-M   'P 1'
#
loop_
_entity.id
_entity.type
_entity.pdbx_description
1 polymer ?
#
loop_
_entity_poly.entity_id
_entity_poly.type
_entity_poly.pdbx_seq_one_letter_code
_entity_poly.pdbx_strand_id
1 'polypeptide(L)'
;MKSHQIIKESCKKRGIKSVASEIGVSSSLMYKWSQPYDGTGSGSKNPLDRIVELINAVQDPTLIEWICEQSGGYFVRDPEGHQEDNYEVMPATNEIVAQFSALLGEISQAAQDNNIEKKESEKIRKVWNALKSFTEGFVKCCEEGDFSKIIKAEERV
;
A
#
# COMPACT_ATOMS: atom_id res chain seq x y z
N MET A 1 5.49 13.88 -0.07
CA MET A 1 6.70 14.10 0.78
C MET A 1 7.88 13.36 0.13
N LYS A 2 9.11 13.93 0.10
CA LYS A 2 10.29 13.26 -0.49
C LYS A 2 10.94 12.32 0.54
N SER A 3 11.64 11.27 0.07
CA SER A 3 12.27 10.22 0.90
C SER A 3 13.17 10.78 2.03
N HIS A 4 14.03 11.76 1.72
CA HIS A 4 14.90 12.40 2.72
C HIS A 4 14.10 13.15 3.80
N GLN A 5 12.93 13.69 3.47
CA GLN A 5 12.04 14.35 4.44
C GLN A 5 11.40 13.31 5.37
N ILE A 6 10.99 12.16 4.82
CA ILE A 6 10.47 11.03 5.62
C ILE A 6 11.51 10.59 6.64
N ILE A 7 12.76 10.32 6.21
CA ILE A 7 13.84 9.92 7.12
C ILE A 7 14.05 10.97 8.22
N LYS A 8 14.11 12.24 7.84
CA LYS A 8 14.30 13.35 8.79
C LYS A 8 13.18 13.40 9.83
N GLU A 9 11.93 13.33 9.38
CA GLU A 9 10.77 13.38 10.28
C GLU A 9 10.70 12.16 11.22
N SER A 10 10.91 10.96 10.67
CA SER A 10 10.87 9.72 11.45
C SER A 10 11.94 9.66 12.55
N CYS A 11 13.09 10.29 12.32
CA CYS A 11 14.17 10.36 13.30
C CYS A 11 13.98 11.45 14.37
N LYS A 12 13.01 12.37 14.24
CA LYS A 12 12.86 13.50 15.15
C LYS A 12 12.73 13.11 16.62
N LYS A 13 11.90 12.09 16.92
CA LYS A 13 11.61 11.67 18.30
C LYS A 13 12.79 11.00 18.98
N ARG A 14 13.55 10.17 18.25
CA ARG A 14 14.66 9.35 18.79
C ARG A 14 16.03 10.01 18.62
N GLY A 15 16.14 10.96 17.70
CA GLY A 15 17.38 11.60 17.29
C GLY A 15 18.20 10.81 16.29
N ILE A 16 18.70 11.51 15.26
CA ILE A 16 19.46 10.90 14.14
C ILE A 16 20.65 10.07 14.63
N LYS A 17 21.40 10.54 15.63
CA LYS A 17 22.58 9.84 16.16
C LYS A 17 22.21 8.52 16.83
N SER A 18 21.12 8.49 17.59
CA SER A 18 20.63 7.28 18.26
C SER A 18 20.18 6.23 17.24
N VAL A 19 19.40 6.65 16.25
CA VAL A 19 18.94 5.76 15.17
C VAL A 19 20.12 5.23 14.36
N ALA A 20 21.08 6.08 14.00
CA ALA A 20 22.28 5.67 13.27
C ALA A 20 23.08 4.58 14.02
N SER A 21 23.26 4.75 15.33
CA SER A 21 23.93 3.76 16.18
C SER A 21 23.18 2.42 16.20
N GLU A 22 21.86 2.45 16.30
CA GLU A 22 21.02 1.26 16.37
C GLU A 22 21.04 0.42 15.10
N ILE A 23 21.02 1.08 13.93
CA ILE A 23 21.07 0.40 12.63
C ILE A 23 22.51 0.17 12.11
N GLY A 24 23.53 0.49 12.90
CA GLY A 24 24.93 0.21 12.58
C GLY A 24 25.54 1.09 11.49
N VAL A 25 25.05 2.34 11.30
CA VAL A 25 25.59 3.29 10.32
C VAL A 25 26.18 4.51 11.01
N SER A 26 27.07 5.24 10.29
CA SER A 26 27.61 6.48 10.84
C SER A 26 26.55 7.58 10.89
N SER A 27 26.61 8.43 11.92
CA SER A 27 25.75 9.59 12.04
C SER A 27 25.88 10.53 10.81
N SER A 28 27.10 10.64 10.26
CA SER A 28 27.34 11.41 9.03
C SER A 28 26.55 10.90 7.83
N LEU A 29 26.50 9.56 7.65
CA LEU A 29 25.71 8.95 6.59
C LEU A 29 24.22 9.18 6.79
N MET A 30 23.74 9.03 8.03
CA MET A 30 22.32 9.28 8.36
C MET A 30 21.91 10.74 8.12
N TYR A 31 22.77 11.71 8.41
CA TYR A 31 22.56 13.10 8.06
C TYR A 31 22.49 13.31 6.53
N LYS A 32 23.37 12.66 5.75
CA LYS A 32 23.34 12.72 4.27
C LYS A 32 22.05 12.15 3.71
N TRP A 33 21.52 11.07 4.28
CA TRP A 33 20.22 10.49 3.89
C TRP A 33 19.02 11.39 4.20
N SER A 34 19.18 12.28 5.19
CA SER A 34 18.15 13.25 5.58
C SER A 34 18.19 14.56 4.79
N GLN A 35 19.05 14.64 3.77
CA GLN A 35 19.19 15.81 2.89
C GLN A 35 18.86 15.49 1.44
N PRO A 36 18.44 16.48 0.64
CA PRO A 36 18.19 16.26 -0.79
C PRO A 36 19.40 15.64 -1.50
N TYR A 37 19.14 14.68 -2.36
CA TYR A 37 20.13 14.09 -3.25
C TYR A 37 19.82 14.51 -4.70
N ASP A 38 20.22 15.72 -5.05
CA ASP A 38 19.97 16.37 -6.34
C ASP A 38 21.25 16.91 -7.00
N GLY A 39 22.41 16.55 -6.45
CA GLY A 39 23.70 17.00 -6.94
C GLY A 39 24.11 18.41 -6.48
N THR A 40 23.24 19.13 -5.76
CA THR A 40 23.49 20.52 -5.30
C THR A 40 24.01 20.60 -3.86
N GLY A 41 23.92 19.49 -3.12
CA GLY A 41 24.23 19.43 -1.70
C GLY A 41 25.05 18.22 -1.27
N SER A 42 25.22 18.05 0.03
CA SER A 42 25.96 16.93 0.65
C SER A 42 25.13 15.65 0.82
N GLY A 43 23.91 15.62 0.30
CA GLY A 43 23.01 14.48 0.36
C GLY A 43 23.57 13.25 -0.34
N SER A 44 23.05 12.09 0.01
CA SER A 44 23.32 10.83 -0.70
C SER A 44 22.05 10.04 -0.85
N LYS A 45 22.00 9.19 -1.88
CA LYS A 45 20.88 8.29 -2.15
C LYS A 45 20.62 7.43 -0.91
N ASN A 46 19.43 7.55 -0.35
CA ASN A 46 19.06 6.87 0.88
C ASN A 46 18.40 5.50 0.60
N PRO A 47 18.22 4.63 1.60
CA PRO A 47 17.63 3.31 1.41
C PRO A 47 16.21 3.34 0.82
N LEU A 48 15.39 4.34 1.14
CA LEU A 48 14.02 4.45 0.60
C LEU A 48 14.03 4.68 -0.91
N ASP A 49 14.94 5.53 -1.41
CA ASP A 49 15.08 5.76 -2.86
C ASP A 49 15.47 4.46 -3.57
N ARG A 50 16.37 3.66 -2.97
CA ARG A 50 16.80 2.38 -3.53
C ARG A 50 15.68 1.34 -3.53
N ILE A 51 14.89 1.30 -2.47
CA ILE A 51 13.72 0.40 -2.38
C ILE A 51 12.71 0.74 -3.48
N VAL A 52 12.39 2.02 -3.67
CA VAL A 52 11.46 2.46 -4.73
C VAL A 52 11.99 2.09 -6.11
N GLU A 53 13.29 2.29 -6.38
CA GLU A 53 13.89 1.88 -7.64
C GLU A 53 13.83 0.37 -7.85
N LEU A 54 14.06 -0.42 -6.80
CA LEU A 54 13.99 -1.87 -6.87
C LEU A 54 12.56 -2.34 -7.15
N ILE A 55 11.56 -1.78 -6.48
CA ILE A 55 10.13 -2.06 -6.72
C ILE A 55 9.79 -1.78 -8.19
N ASN A 56 10.21 -0.61 -8.70
CA ASN A 56 9.94 -0.23 -10.09
C ASN A 56 10.66 -1.11 -11.12
N ALA A 57 11.85 -1.60 -10.80
CA ALA A 57 12.62 -2.48 -11.68
C ALA A 57 12.06 -3.91 -11.73
N VAL A 58 11.61 -4.42 -10.59
CA VAL A 58 11.06 -5.78 -10.48
C VAL A 58 9.63 -5.86 -11.00
N GLN A 59 8.85 -4.78 -10.87
CA GLN A 59 7.43 -4.70 -11.27
C GLN A 59 6.54 -5.80 -10.66
N ASP A 60 6.91 -6.29 -9.46
CA ASP A 60 6.22 -7.32 -8.73
C ASP A 60 5.87 -6.82 -7.32
N PRO A 61 4.63 -7.02 -6.83
CA PRO A 61 4.21 -6.51 -5.51
C PRO A 61 4.86 -7.25 -4.33
N THR A 62 5.44 -8.41 -4.54
CA THR A 62 5.97 -9.29 -3.48
C THR A 62 6.94 -8.55 -2.55
N LEU A 63 7.80 -7.68 -3.11
CA LEU A 63 8.76 -6.92 -2.32
C LEU A 63 8.09 -5.95 -1.35
N ILE A 64 7.10 -5.20 -1.83
CA ILE A 64 6.40 -4.23 -0.97
C ILE A 64 5.47 -4.93 0.02
N GLU A 65 4.84 -6.04 -0.39
CA GLU A 65 4.04 -6.89 0.50
C GLU A 65 4.90 -7.40 1.66
N TRP A 66 6.09 -7.94 1.37
CA TRP A 66 7.02 -8.40 2.38
C TRP A 66 7.44 -7.28 3.35
N ILE A 67 7.77 -6.07 2.85
CA ILE A 67 8.13 -4.92 3.70
C ILE A 67 6.97 -4.55 4.64
N CYS A 68 5.75 -4.52 4.12
CA CYS A 68 4.57 -4.24 4.93
C CYS A 68 4.36 -5.31 6.01
N GLU A 69 4.49 -6.59 5.69
CA GLU A 69 4.39 -7.70 6.65
C GLU A 69 5.44 -7.60 7.76
N GLN A 70 6.72 -7.29 7.42
CA GLN A 70 7.78 -7.08 8.43
C GLN A 70 7.47 -5.91 9.37
N SER A 71 6.67 -4.95 8.90
CA SER A 71 6.23 -3.79 9.68
C SER A 71 4.92 -4.02 10.44
N GLY A 72 4.34 -5.23 10.37
CA GLY A 72 3.07 -5.57 11.00
C GLY A 72 1.84 -5.03 10.26
N GLY A 73 1.98 -4.71 8.97
CA GLY A 73 0.93 -4.19 8.11
C GLY A 73 0.72 -5.04 6.86
N TYR A 74 -0.06 -4.52 5.95
CA TYR A 74 -0.29 -5.11 4.63
C TYR A 74 -0.32 -4.02 3.56
N PHE A 75 0.05 -4.40 2.33
CA PHE A 75 -0.05 -3.52 1.17
C PHE A 75 -1.44 -3.57 0.57
N VAL A 76 -2.00 -2.41 0.26
CA VAL A 76 -3.21 -2.26 -0.57
C VAL A 76 -2.80 -1.50 -1.82
N ARG A 77 -3.06 -2.11 -2.99
CA ARG A 77 -2.79 -1.44 -4.26
C ARG A 77 -3.88 -0.38 -4.50
N ASP A 78 -3.46 0.80 -4.94
CA ASP A 78 -4.41 1.79 -5.43
C ASP A 78 -5.20 1.22 -6.61
N PRO A 79 -6.51 1.47 -6.70
CA PRO A 79 -7.27 1.10 -7.89
C PRO A 79 -6.71 1.84 -9.11
N GLU A 80 -6.55 1.12 -10.23
CA GLU A 80 -6.14 1.74 -11.49
C GLU A 80 -7.30 2.60 -11.98
N GLY A 81 -7.08 3.92 -12.13
CA GLY A 81 -8.12 4.85 -12.56
C GLY A 81 -8.37 4.74 -14.08
N HIS A 82 -9.61 4.52 -14.50
CA HIS A 82 -10.08 4.84 -15.85
C HIS A 82 -10.78 6.19 -15.82
N GLN A 83 -10.45 7.04 -16.80
CA GLN A 83 -10.80 8.46 -16.85
C GLN A 83 -12.25 8.77 -17.34
N GLU A 84 -13.14 7.79 -17.51
CA GLU A 84 -14.34 8.02 -18.32
C GLU A 84 -15.70 7.92 -17.61
N ASP A 85 -15.79 7.56 -16.33
CA ASP A 85 -17.09 7.45 -15.67
C ASP A 85 -17.21 8.37 -14.45
N ASN A 86 -18.16 9.32 -14.51
CA ASN A 86 -18.63 10.08 -13.35
C ASN A 86 -19.31 9.12 -12.36
N TYR A 87 -18.58 8.64 -11.37
CA TYR A 87 -19.16 7.79 -10.34
C TYR A 87 -19.97 8.61 -9.33
N GLU A 88 -21.22 8.24 -9.19
CA GLU A 88 -22.04 8.69 -8.07
C GLU A 88 -21.66 7.90 -6.81
N VAL A 89 -21.75 8.54 -5.65
CA VAL A 89 -21.41 7.95 -4.35
C VAL A 89 -22.21 6.67 -4.06
N MET A 90 -23.50 6.64 -4.42
CA MET A 90 -24.38 5.51 -4.14
C MET A 90 -24.02 4.23 -4.90
N PRO A 91 -23.70 4.25 -6.21
CA PRO A 91 -23.20 3.06 -6.90
C PRO A 91 -21.93 2.48 -6.29
N ALA A 92 -20.96 3.32 -5.89
CA ALA A 92 -19.75 2.86 -5.27
C ALA A 92 -20.01 2.23 -3.88
N THR A 93 -20.92 2.79 -3.10
CA THR A 93 -21.34 2.22 -1.82
C THR A 93 -22.01 0.85 -2.01
N ASN A 94 -22.89 0.72 -3.01
CA ASN A 94 -23.53 -0.55 -3.34
C ASN A 94 -22.51 -1.61 -3.76
N GLU A 95 -21.48 -1.21 -4.53
CA GLU A 95 -20.39 -2.11 -4.93
C GLU A 95 -19.59 -2.62 -3.71
N ILE A 96 -19.29 -1.77 -2.73
CA ILE A 96 -18.65 -2.20 -1.47
C ILE A 96 -19.51 -3.27 -0.77
N VAL A 97 -20.83 -3.06 -0.69
CA VAL A 97 -21.77 -4.02 -0.08
C VAL A 97 -21.77 -5.34 -0.86
N ALA A 98 -21.78 -5.28 -2.20
CA ALA A 98 -21.76 -6.46 -3.05
C ALA A 98 -20.46 -7.27 -2.88
N GLN A 99 -19.31 -6.61 -2.88
CA GLN A 99 -18.01 -7.27 -2.67
C GLN A 99 -17.87 -7.85 -1.26
N PHE A 100 -18.37 -7.15 -0.23
CA PHE A 100 -18.41 -7.69 1.12
C PHE A 100 -19.30 -8.93 1.21
N SER A 101 -20.45 -8.92 0.55
CA SER A 101 -21.36 -10.08 0.48
C SER A 101 -20.70 -11.27 -0.23
N ALA A 102 -19.96 -11.02 -1.31
CA ALA A 102 -19.19 -12.06 -1.99
C ALA A 102 -18.11 -12.68 -1.09
N LEU A 103 -17.41 -11.85 -0.30
CA LEU A 103 -16.45 -12.34 0.70
C LEU A 103 -17.11 -13.25 1.73
N LEU A 104 -18.27 -12.85 2.27
CA LEU A 104 -19.01 -13.68 3.22
C LEU A 104 -19.47 -14.99 2.58
N GLY A 105 -19.85 -14.97 1.30
CA GLY A 105 -20.19 -16.17 0.53
C GLY A 105 -19.03 -17.17 0.44
N GLU A 106 -17.83 -16.69 0.07
CA GLU A 106 -16.62 -17.53 0.00
C GLU A 106 -16.24 -18.11 1.37
N ILE A 107 -16.31 -17.29 2.43
CA ILE A 107 -16.05 -17.77 3.80
C ILE A 107 -17.09 -18.84 4.21
N SER A 108 -18.36 -18.59 3.93
CA SER A 108 -19.44 -19.52 4.27
C SER A 108 -19.31 -20.87 3.55
N GLN A 109 -18.91 -20.86 2.28
CA GLN A 109 -18.64 -22.09 1.53
C GLN A 109 -17.44 -22.86 2.09
N ALA A 110 -16.33 -22.16 2.35
CA ALA A 110 -15.13 -22.77 2.89
C ALA A 110 -15.33 -23.35 4.31
N ALA A 111 -16.24 -22.78 5.09
CA ALA A 111 -16.50 -23.21 6.47
C ALA A 111 -17.52 -24.34 6.60
N GLN A 112 -18.08 -24.87 5.50
CA GLN A 112 -19.17 -25.89 5.57
C GLN A 112 -18.77 -27.17 6.28
N ASP A 113 -17.53 -27.59 6.14
CA ASP A 113 -16.99 -28.79 6.79
C ASP A 113 -16.15 -28.48 8.05
N ASN A 114 -16.19 -27.25 8.55
CA ASN A 114 -15.38 -26.74 9.65
C ASN A 114 -13.86 -26.83 9.42
N ASN A 115 -13.40 -26.94 8.18
CA ASN A 115 -12.00 -26.97 7.82
C ASN A 115 -11.77 -26.09 6.59
N ILE A 116 -10.87 -25.12 6.69
CA ILE A 116 -10.54 -24.25 5.56
C ILE A 116 -9.24 -24.73 4.92
N GLU A 117 -9.35 -25.28 3.72
CA GLU A 117 -8.21 -25.72 2.94
C GLU A 117 -7.37 -24.55 2.42
N LYS A 118 -6.11 -24.85 2.03
CA LYS A 118 -5.20 -23.82 1.49
C LYS A 118 -5.77 -23.11 0.26
N LYS A 119 -6.40 -23.84 -0.66
CA LYS A 119 -7.00 -23.26 -1.86
C LYS A 119 -8.18 -22.32 -1.53
N GLU A 120 -8.95 -22.67 -0.52
CA GLU A 120 -10.07 -21.84 -0.05
C GLU A 120 -9.56 -20.57 0.63
N SER A 121 -8.55 -20.68 1.49
CA SER A 121 -7.91 -19.52 2.10
C SER A 121 -7.29 -18.58 1.07
N GLU A 122 -6.72 -19.11 -0.02
CA GLU A 122 -6.21 -18.31 -1.14
C GLU A 122 -7.33 -17.56 -1.89
N LYS A 123 -8.49 -18.20 -2.12
CA LYS A 123 -9.67 -17.53 -2.70
C LYS A 123 -10.20 -16.42 -1.78
N ILE A 124 -10.40 -16.72 -0.50
CA ILE A 124 -10.82 -15.74 0.50
C ILE A 124 -9.86 -14.54 0.52
N ARG A 125 -8.55 -14.81 0.49
CA ARG A 125 -7.52 -13.76 0.43
C ARG A 125 -7.65 -12.90 -0.83
N LYS A 126 -7.90 -13.51 -1.99
CA LYS A 126 -8.08 -12.77 -3.26
C LYS A 126 -9.29 -11.83 -3.19
N VAL A 127 -10.44 -12.33 -2.75
CA VAL A 127 -11.67 -11.51 -2.61
C VAL A 127 -11.48 -10.41 -1.58
N TRP A 128 -10.86 -10.71 -0.45
CA TRP A 128 -10.51 -9.72 0.57
C TRP A 128 -9.58 -8.62 0.04
N ASN A 129 -8.58 -8.95 -0.76
CA ASN A 129 -7.68 -7.96 -1.35
C ASN A 129 -8.39 -7.06 -2.35
N ALA A 130 -9.32 -7.59 -3.15
CA ALA A 130 -10.13 -6.79 -4.07
C ALA A 130 -11.02 -5.80 -3.30
N LEU A 131 -11.72 -6.25 -2.26
CA LEU A 131 -12.54 -5.40 -1.40
C LEU A 131 -11.71 -4.28 -0.75
N LYS A 132 -10.55 -4.60 -0.20
CA LYS A 132 -9.67 -3.58 0.39
C LYS A 132 -9.26 -2.51 -0.63
N SER A 133 -8.82 -2.93 -1.82
CA SER A 133 -8.38 -2.01 -2.87
C SER A 133 -9.51 -1.09 -3.32
N PHE A 134 -10.71 -1.64 -3.52
CA PHE A 134 -11.88 -0.85 -3.91
C PHE A 134 -12.30 0.14 -2.82
N THR A 135 -12.36 -0.34 -1.57
CA THR A 135 -12.75 0.51 -0.42
C THR A 135 -11.73 1.62 -0.17
N GLU A 136 -10.42 1.35 -0.31
CA GLU A 136 -9.38 2.36 -0.20
C GLU A 136 -9.52 3.42 -1.29
N GLY A 137 -9.81 3.01 -2.53
CA GLY A 137 -10.10 3.95 -3.63
C GLY A 137 -11.31 4.83 -3.32
N PHE A 138 -12.37 4.25 -2.77
CA PHE A 138 -13.55 5.00 -2.35
C PHE A 138 -13.22 6.04 -1.27
N VAL A 139 -12.46 5.66 -0.24
CA VAL A 139 -12.04 6.57 0.82
C VAL A 139 -11.22 7.73 0.26
N LYS A 140 -10.26 7.46 -0.62
CA LYS A 140 -9.47 8.51 -1.30
C LYS A 140 -10.36 9.47 -2.09
N CYS A 141 -11.36 8.95 -2.82
CA CYS A 141 -12.31 9.80 -3.54
C CYS A 141 -13.13 10.68 -2.58
N CYS A 142 -13.51 10.16 -1.41
CA CYS A 142 -14.17 10.97 -0.37
C CYS A 142 -13.26 12.09 0.14
N GLU A 143 -11.97 11.81 0.35
CA GLU A 143 -10.99 12.79 0.83
C GLU A 143 -10.69 13.87 -0.22
N GLU A 144 -10.62 13.50 -1.50
CA GLU A 144 -10.34 14.40 -2.63
C GLU A 144 -11.59 15.12 -3.14
N GLY A 145 -12.80 14.61 -2.84
CA GLY A 145 -14.07 15.07 -3.41
C GLY A 145 -14.26 14.72 -4.88
N ASP A 146 -13.46 13.76 -5.41
CA ASP A 146 -13.47 13.33 -6.81
C ASP A 146 -13.73 11.82 -6.90
N PHE A 147 -14.88 11.44 -7.42
CA PHE A 147 -15.30 10.05 -7.59
C PHE A 147 -15.07 9.50 -9.02
N SER A 148 -14.47 10.26 -9.91
CA SER A 148 -14.19 9.84 -11.28
C SER A 148 -13.16 8.70 -11.39
N LYS A 149 -12.42 8.42 -10.32
CA LYS A 149 -11.30 7.45 -10.26
C LYS A 149 -11.67 6.05 -9.78
N ILE A 150 -12.91 5.80 -9.38
CA ILE A 150 -13.33 4.47 -8.89
C ILE A 150 -13.64 3.54 -10.07
N ILE A 151 -12.98 2.38 -10.12
CA ILE A 151 -13.17 1.36 -11.17
C ILE A 151 -14.21 0.34 -10.74
N LYS A 152 -15.13 -0.04 -11.66
CA LYS A 152 -16.04 -1.18 -11.46
C LYS A 152 -15.26 -2.50 -11.35
N ALA A 153 -15.61 -3.34 -10.38
CA ALA A 153 -14.97 -4.64 -10.18
C ALA A 153 -15.22 -5.61 -11.37
N GLU A 154 -16.25 -5.37 -12.17
CA GLU A 154 -16.67 -6.23 -13.28
C GLU A 154 -15.72 -6.23 -14.50
N GLU A 155 -14.79 -5.28 -14.60
CA GLU A 155 -13.82 -5.20 -15.71
C GLU A 155 -12.50 -5.94 -15.45
N ARG A 156 -12.43 -6.74 -14.38
CA ARG A 156 -11.21 -7.46 -13.96
C ARG A 156 -11.22 -8.96 -14.29
N VAL A 157 -11.80 -9.35 -15.42
CA VAL A 157 -11.71 -10.74 -15.92
C VAL A 157 -10.56 -10.88 -16.91
#